data_2219f65e3f23f184c3a63259f14e3b36
#
_entry.id   2219f65e3f23f184c3a63259f14e3b36
#
_cell.length_a   1.000
_cell.length_b   1.000
_cell.length_c   1.000
_cell.angle_alpha   90.00
_cell.angle_beta   90.00
_cell.angle_gamma   90.00
#
_symmetry.space_group_name_H-M   'P 1'
#
loop_
_entity.id
_entity.type
_entity.pdbx_description
1 polymer ?
#
loop_
_entity_poly.entity_id
_entity_poly.type
_entity_poly.pdbx_seq_one_letter_code
_entity_poly.pdbx_strand_id
1 'polypeptide(L)'
;MLPYPFSYFNSIWGFRKPLSHRFGLNWFQLIFTSIFLISLSMVPIAIQNSSQETYPLETFIDDVYAPLTDEVVQDLATNAQIVDGKLSYTGSTPHQASVQIGATASSSFPEELLLNFEPEHLVISKQGKELTSIRYHAITTDSFQSKESLTQAISKDWYQQNRVYISLFLVLVAGFLFGLNFFIVALGASLLLYFTKKSRLFSFKTYKECYHFILNCLGLPTLLTLILGLLGQNMATLITVQNILFVLYLVTIFYKTHYRDPDYKK
;
A
#
# COMPACT_ATOMS: atom_id res chain seq x y z
N MET A 1 -23.07 -28.25 -14.12
CA MET A 1 -22.15 -27.13 -13.89
C MET A 1 -21.87 -27.03 -12.39
N LEU A 2 -20.62 -26.76 -12.01
CA LEU A 2 -20.29 -26.53 -10.60
C LEU A 2 -21.00 -25.27 -10.10
N PRO A 3 -21.48 -25.24 -8.84
CA PRO A 3 -22.06 -24.02 -8.27
C PRO A 3 -20.96 -22.95 -8.04
N TYR A 4 -21.37 -21.68 -7.96
CA TYR A 4 -20.50 -20.58 -7.54
C TYR A 4 -20.11 -20.77 -6.05
N PRO A 5 -18.84 -20.52 -5.63
CA PRO A 5 -17.72 -19.94 -6.39
C PRO A 5 -16.87 -20.97 -7.19
N PHE A 6 -17.09 -22.26 -7.04
CA PHE A 6 -16.25 -23.30 -7.69
C PHE A 6 -16.30 -23.25 -9.23
N SER A 7 -17.41 -22.79 -9.80
CA SER A 7 -17.51 -22.55 -11.24
C SER A 7 -16.52 -21.54 -11.74
N TYR A 8 -16.26 -20.46 -10.98
CA TYR A 8 -15.26 -19.47 -11.30
C TYR A 8 -13.85 -20.04 -11.27
N PHE A 9 -13.48 -20.75 -10.18
CA PHE A 9 -12.15 -21.36 -10.08
C PHE A 9 -11.89 -22.40 -11.18
N ASN A 10 -12.92 -23.12 -11.64
CA ASN A 10 -12.76 -24.02 -12.79
C ASN A 10 -12.56 -23.26 -14.11
N SER A 11 -13.10 -22.06 -14.24
CA SER A 11 -13.03 -21.25 -15.48
C SER A 11 -11.69 -20.61 -15.73
N ILE A 12 -10.86 -20.36 -14.71
CA ILE A 12 -9.58 -19.68 -14.84
C ILE A 12 -8.44 -20.58 -15.35
N TRP A 13 -8.63 -21.90 -15.33
CA TRP A 13 -7.60 -22.86 -15.73
C TRP A 13 -7.69 -23.25 -17.20
N GLY A 14 -6.55 -23.15 -17.89
CA GLY A 14 -6.43 -23.53 -19.30
C GLY A 14 -6.94 -22.45 -20.26
N PHE A 15 -6.67 -22.62 -21.55
CA PHE A 15 -6.82 -21.54 -22.54
C PHE A 15 -8.19 -21.46 -23.23
N ARG A 16 -9.04 -22.49 -23.07
CA ARG A 16 -10.39 -22.51 -23.65
C ARG A 16 -11.49 -22.24 -22.65
N LYS A 17 -11.27 -22.63 -21.40
CA LYS A 17 -12.27 -22.49 -20.33
C LYS A 17 -12.68 -21.04 -20.03
N PRO A 18 -11.76 -20.03 -19.98
CA PRO A 18 -12.16 -18.64 -19.76
C PRO A 18 -13.21 -18.15 -20.78
N LEU A 19 -13.08 -18.57 -22.04
CA LEU A 19 -14.03 -18.21 -23.10
C LEU A 19 -15.34 -18.98 -22.98
N SER A 20 -15.30 -20.31 -22.81
CA SER A 20 -16.51 -21.17 -22.76
C SER A 20 -17.38 -20.93 -21.55
N HIS A 21 -16.83 -20.50 -20.42
CA HIS A 21 -17.56 -20.28 -19.17
C HIS A 21 -17.97 -18.81 -18.95
N ARG A 22 -17.97 -17.94 -19.96
CA ARG A 22 -18.27 -16.50 -19.85
C ARG A 22 -19.74 -16.16 -19.61
N PHE A 23 -20.64 -17.14 -19.51
CA PHE A 23 -22.09 -16.93 -19.34
C PHE A 23 -22.64 -17.24 -17.95
N GLY A 24 -21.88 -17.94 -17.12
CA GLY A 24 -22.41 -18.60 -15.91
C GLY A 24 -22.69 -17.70 -14.71
N LEU A 25 -22.12 -16.48 -14.65
CA LEU A 25 -22.22 -15.61 -13.48
C LEU A 25 -23.20 -14.45 -13.70
N ASN A 26 -23.94 -14.10 -12.66
CA ASN A 26 -24.72 -12.87 -12.63
C ASN A 26 -23.88 -11.65 -12.22
N TRP A 27 -24.41 -10.42 -12.31
CA TRP A 27 -23.65 -9.19 -12.01
C TRP A 27 -23.16 -9.14 -10.55
N PHE A 28 -23.96 -9.59 -9.61
CA PHE A 28 -23.58 -9.65 -8.20
C PHE A 28 -22.35 -10.56 -8.01
N GLN A 29 -22.37 -11.75 -8.61
CA GLN A 29 -21.25 -12.70 -8.56
C GLN A 29 -19.99 -12.15 -9.23
N LEU A 30 -20.14 -11.41 -10.36
CA LEU A 30 -19.01 -10.77 -11.04
C LEU A 30 -18.36 -9.68 -10.17
N ILE A 31 -19.18 -8.82 -9.54
CA ILE A 31 -18.67 -7.80 -8.61
C ILE A 31 -17.99 -8.44 -7.40
N PHE A 32 -18.63 -9.45 -6.80
CA PHE A 32 -18.06 -10.16 -5.66
C PHE A 32 -16.72 -10.83 -6.02
N THR A 33 -16.63 -11.47 -7.21
CA THR A 33 -15.38 -12.06 -7.71
C THR A 33 -14.30 -10.99 -7.94
N SER A 34 -14.68 -9.80 -8.45
CA SER A 34 -13.73 -8.69 -8.62
C SER A 34 -13.15 -8.22 -7.28
N ILE A 35 -14.01 -8.02 -6.28
CA ILE A 35 -13.60 -7.66 -4.92
C ILE A 35 -12.72 -8.76 -4.31
N PHE A 36 -13.08 -10.02 -4.50
CA PHE A 36 -12.29 -11.16 -4.03
C PHE A 36 -10.89 -11.17 -4.65
N LEU A 37 -10.74 -10.96 -5.96
CA LEU A 37 -9.43 -10.92 -6.63
C LEU A 37 -8.58 -9.74 -6.15
N ILE A 38 -9.19 -8.56 -5.95
CA ILE A 38 -8.51 -7.40 -5.37
C ILE A 38 -8.04 -7.74 -3.94
N SER A 39 -8.92 -8.27 -3.11
CA SER A 39 -8.59 -8.67 -1.73
C SER A 39 -7.46 -9.70 -1.69
N LEU A 40 -7.46 -10.65 -2.63
CA LEU A 40 -6.40 -11.66 -2.74
C LEU A 40 -5.04 -11.02 -3.08
N SER A 41 -5.03 -10.02 -3.94
CA SER A 41 -3.82 -9.24 -4.27
C SER A 41 -3.29 -8.43 -3.08
N MET A 42 -4.16 -8.10 -2.11
CA MET A 42 -3.79 -7.34 -0.91
C MET A 42 -3.14 -8.18 0.18
N VAL A 43 -3.35 -9.50 0.20
CA VAL A 43 -2.84 -10.41 1.24
C VAL A 43 -1.33 -10.27 1.45
N PRO A 44 -0.47 -10.32 0.41
CA PRO A 44 0.97 -10.17 0.59
C PRO A 44 1.37 -8.83 1.20
N ILE A 45 0.69 -7.75 0.78
CA ILE A 45 0.98 -6.39 1.25
C ILE A 45 0.60 -6.24 2.72
N ALA A 46 -0.55 -6.78 3.12
CA ALA A 46 -0.96 -6.78 4.52
C ALA A 46 0.06 -7.54 5.40
N ILE A 47 0.55 -8.67 4.93
CA ILE A 47 1.58 -9.46 5.63
C ILE A 47 2.89 -8.66 5.72
N GLN A 48 3.38 -8.09 4.62
CA GLN A 48 4.60 -7.29 4.58
C GLN A 48 4.52 -6.09 5.52
N ASN A 49 3.41 -5.34 5.48
CA ASN A 49 3.21 -4.20 6.38
C ASN A 49 3.13 -4.62 7.85
N SER A 50 2.57 -5.79 8.16
CA SER A 50 2.49 -6.28 9.52
C SER A 50 3.83 -6.70 10.11
N SER A 51 4.81 -7.04 9.28
CA SER A 51 6.15 -7.46 9.69
C SER A 51 7.16 -6.30 9.78
N GLN A 52 6.80 -5.09 9.35
CA GLN A 52 7.68 -3.93 9.46
C GLN A 52 7.82 -3.48 10.92
N GLU A 53 9.03 -3.14 11.31
CA GLU A 53 9.35 -2.62 12.64
C GLU A 53 9.39 -1.09 12.69
N THR A 54 9.56 -0.46 11.55
CA THR A 54 9.67 1.00 11.41
C THR A 54 9.07 1.46 10.09
N TYR A 55 8.64 2.72 10.07
CA TYR A 55 8.22 3.40 8.85
C TYR A 55 8.68 4.87 8.93
N PRO A 56 9.22 5.45 7.84
CA PRO A 56 9.72 6.82 7.86
C PRO A 56 8.62 7.83 8.19
N LEU A 57 8.80 8.60 9.27
CA LEU A 57 7.86 9.64 9.69
C LEU A 57 7.74 10.76 8.64
N GLU A 58 8.81 11.01 7.89
CA GLU A 58 8.86 11.98 6.78
C GLU A 58 7.82 11.71 5.68
N THR A 59 7.35 10.47 5.54
CA THR A 59 6.28 10.14 4.59
C THR A 59 4.93 10.77 4.96
N PHE A 60 4.74 11.12 6.24
CA PHE A 60 3.48 11.66 6.79
C PHE A 60 3.58 13.13 7.19
N ILE A 61 4.77 13.59 7.56
CA ILE A 61 5.04 14.97 7.95
C ILE A 61 6.24 15.47 7.17
N ASP A 62 5.97 16.31 6.18
CA ASP A 62 7.02 16.91 5.34
C ASP A 62 8.01 17.68 6.19
N ASP A 63 9.30 17.53 5.90
CA ASP A 63 10.42 18.24 6.53
C ASP A 63 10.50 18.08 8.07
N VAL A 64 9.89 17.01 8.63
CA VAL A 64 9.80 16.78 10.08
C VAL A 64 11.17 16.83 10.79
N TYR A 65 12.24 16.48 10.12
CA TYR A 65 13.60 16.48 10.67
C TYR A 65 14.45 17.67 10.25
N ALA A 66 13.87 18.66 9.52
CA ALA A 66 14.58 19.89 9.17
C ALA A 66 15.10 20.65 10.40
N PRO A 67 14.36 20.73 11.54
CA PRO A 67 14.85 21.39 12.74
C PRO A 67 16.05 20.70 13.41
N LEU A 68 16.30 19.42 13.15
CA LEU A 68 17.45 18.68 13.70
C LEU A 68 18.70 19.02 12.91
N THR A 69 19.30 20.18 13.20
CA THR A 69 20.61 20.56 12.65
C THR A 69 21.74 19.78 13.34
N ASP A 70 22.91 19.74 12.73
CA ASP A 70 24.07 19.05 13.32
C ASP A 70 24.45 19.66 14.69
N GLU A 71 24.26 20.96 14.86
CA GLU A 71 24.49 21.65 16.13
C GLU A 71 23.52 21.16 17.24
N VAL A 72 22.24 20.99 16.92
CA VAL A 72 21.23 20.46 17.85
C VAL A 72 21.54 19.02 18.22
N VAL A 73 21.91 18.18 17.25
CA VAL A 73 22.26 16.79 17.49
C VAL A 73 23.50 16.67 18.37
N GLN A 74 24.52 17.50 18.12
CA GLN A 74 25.75 17.53 18.94
C GLN A 74 25.47 18.01 20.36
N ASP A 75 24.59 19.00 20.55
CA ASP A 75 24.17 19.45 21.88
C ASP A 75 23.41 18.37 22.65
N LEU A 76 22.47 17.69 21.98
CA LEU A 76 21.78 16.53 22.55
C LEU A 76 22.75 15.41 22.92
N ALA A 77 23.70 15.08 22.07
CA ALA A 77 24.71 14.06 22.32
C ALA A 77 25.58 14.37 23.56
N THR A 78 25.81 15.65 23.82
CA THR A 78 26.67 16.10 24.93
C THR A 78 25.91 16.22 26.24
N ASN A 79 24.69 16.75 26.19
CA ASN A 79 23.97 17.24 27.38
C ASN A 79 22.67 16.48 27.68
N ALA A 80 22.22 15.60 26.78
CA ALA A 80 20.98 14.82 26.96
C ALA A 80 21.28 13.37 27.30
N GLN A 81 20.50 12.82 28.25
CA GLN A 81 20.52 11.40 28.60
C GLN A 81 19.09 10.88 28.71
N ILE A 82 18.85 9.67 28.24
CA ILE A 82 17.58 8.98 28.42
C ILE A 82 17.82 7.77 29.32
N VAL A 83 17.17 7.78 30.48
CA VAL A 83 17.19 6.70 31.44
C VAL A 83 15.74 6.32 31.76
N ASP A 84 15.42 5.03 31.62
CA ASP A 84 14.06 4.50 31.84
C ASP A 84 12.96 5.25 31.07
N GLY A 85 13.24 5.65 29.84
CA GLY A 85 12.28 6.38 29.00
C GLY A 85 12.04 7.85 29.41
N LYS A 86 12.93 8.42 30.23
CA LYS A 86 12.89 9.83 30.65
C LYS A 86 14.13 10.56 30.19
N LEU A 87 13.89 11.68 29.53
CA LEU A 87 14.93 12.61 29.09
C LEU A 87 15.37 13.48 30.26
N SER A 88 16.66 13.48 30.54
CA SER A 88 17.37 14.45 31.40
C SER A 88 18.28 15.29 30.53
N TYR A 89 18.19 16.61 30.66
CA TYR A 89 18.98 17.55 29.91
C TYR A 89 19.68 18.54 30.85
N THR A 90 21.00 18.67 30.70
CA THR A 90 21.85 19.50 31.56
C THR A 90 22.42 20.75 30.86
N GLY A 91 22.17 20.89 29.54
CA GLY A 91 22.60 22.05 28.76
C GLY A 91 21.79 23.32 28.99
N SER A 92 22.24 24.41 28.45
CA SER A 92 21.42 25.62 28.30
C SER A 92 20.47 25.39 27.15
N THR A 93 19.15 25.64 27.35
CA THR A 93 18.13 25.48 26.30
C THR A 93 18.61 26.05 24.98
N PRO A 94 18.67 25.26 23.89
CA PRO A 94 19.08 25.79 22.60
C PRO A 94 18.08 26.87 22.17
N HIS A 95 18.60 28.04 21.81
CA HIS A 95 17.79 29.14 21.31
C HIS A 95 17.41 28.99 19.81
N GLN A 96 17.30 27.76 19.32
CA GLN A 96 16.75 27.53 17.98
C GLN A 96 15.23 27.53 18.06
N ALA A 97 14.59 28.42 17.32
CA ALA A 97 13.13 28.61 17.37
C ALA A 97 12.30 27.35 17.12
N SER A 98 12.89 26.35 16.43
CA SER A 98 12.22 25.14 15.97
C SER A 98 12.52 23.89 16.81
N VAL A 99 13.41 23.96 17.84
CA VAL A 99 13.70 22.85 18.78
C VAL A 99 13.70 23.39 20.20
N GLN A 100 12.94 22.73 21.08
CA GLN A 100 12.90 22.98 22.51
C GLN A 100 13.27 21.71 23.27
N ILE A 101 13.99 21.84 24.38
CA ILE A 101 14.42 20.71 25.20
C ILE A 101 14.08 21.02 26.66
N GLY A 102 13.36 20.10 27.32
CA GLY A 102 13.07 20.18 28.75
C GLY A 102 11.97 21.15 29.16
N ALA A 103 11.34 21.86 28.23
CA ALA A 103 10.28 22.81 28.53
C ALA A 103 8.90 22.16 28.34
N THR A 104 8.02 22.23 29.34
CA THR A 104 6.59 22.03 29.14
C THR A 104 6.07 23.07 28.14
N ALA A 105 5.37 22.58 27.13
CA ALA A 105 4.91 23.37 25.99
C ALA A 105 4.27 24.69 26.39
N SER A 106 5.01 25.78 26.30
CA SER A 106 4.46 27.11 26.31
C SER A 106 5.30 27.96 25.38
N SER A 107 4.84 28.10 24.15
CA SER A 107 5.12 29.35 23.44
C SER A 107 4.79 29.27 21.94
N SER A 108 4.09 30.12 21.55
CA SER A 108 4.02 31.13 20.47
C SER A 108 5.11 31.10 19.40
N PHE A 109 5.20 29.98 18.63
CA PHE A 109 5.79 30.04 17.30
C PHE A 109 4.74 29.54 16.29
N PRO A 110 3.92 30.47 15.74
CA PRO A 110 2.69 30.06 15.05
C PRO A 110 2.89 29.49 13.65
N GLU A 111 4.06 29.54 13.06
CA GLU A 111 4.21 29.21 11.63
C GLU A 111 5.19 28.09 11.33
N GLU A 112 6.01 27.65 12.25
CA GLU A 112 7.06 26.66 12.00
C GLU A 112 6.79 25.31 12.65
N LEU A 113 7.43 24.29 12.12
CA LEU A 113 7.48 22.95 12.69
C LEU A 113 8.36 23.03 13.97
N LEU A 114 7.82 22.62 15.08
CA LEU A 114 8.47 22.61 16.38
C LEU A 114 8.66 21.17 16.87
N LEU A 115 9.90 20.82 17.23
CA LEU A 115 10.26 19.61 17.93
C LEU A 115 10.50 19.95 19.41
N ASN A 116 9.64 19.48 20.30
CA ASN A 116 9.78 19.70 21.74
C ASN A 116 10.14 18.39 22.42
N PHE A 117 11.37 18.28 22.92
CA PHE A 117 11.86 17.14 23.70
C PHE A 117 11.48 17.34 25.16
N GLU A 118 10.30 16.85 25.54
CA GLU A 118 9.82 16.86 26.91
C GLU A 118 10.42 15.70 27.73
N PRO A 119 10.28 15.68 29.07
CA PRO A 119 10.90 14.63 29.88
C PRO A 119 10.46 13.21 29.57
N GLU A 120 9.21 12.99 29.14
CA GLU A 120 8.66 11.65 28.90
C GLU A 120 8.33 11.37 27.42
N HIS A 121 8.30 12.40 26.56
CA HIS A 121 7.94 12.26 25.15
C HIS A 121 8.46 13.42 24.30
N LEU A 122 8.64 13.13 23.01
CA LEU A 122 8.89 14.13 21.96
C LEU A 122 7.55 14.58 21.41
N VAL A 123 7.21 15.86 21.53
CA VAL A 123 6.05 16.47 20.89
C VAL A 123 6.45 17.13 19.59
N ILE A 124 5.75 16.78 18.51
CA ILE A 124 5.90 17.40 17.20
C ILE A 124 4.67 18.25 16.95
N SER A 125 4.87 19.55 16.76
CA SER A 125 3.76 20.48 16.51
C SER A 125 4.05 21.34 15.28
N LYS A 126 3.00 21.79 14.62
CA LYS A 126 3.06 22.71 13.47
C LYS A 126 1.95 23.73 13.59
N GLN A 127 2.28 25.00 13.44
CA GLN A 127 1.34 26.12 13.57
C GLN A 127 0.61 26.12 14.94
N GLY A 128 1.33 25.81 16.00
CA GLY A 128 0.76 25.74 17.35
C GLY A 128 -0.16 24.55 17.61
N LYS A 129 -0.35 23.66 16.64
CA LYS A 129 -1.15 22.43 16.78
C LYS A 129 -0.23 21.22 16.92
N GLU A 130 -0.45 20.44 17.98
CA GLU A 130 0.22 19.15 18.14
C GLU A 130 -0.19 18.19 17.00
N LEU A 131 0.82 17.67 16.29
CA LEU A 131 0.63 16.67 15.25
C LEU A 131 0.75 15.26 15.83
N THR A 132 1.74 15.04 16.70
CA THR A 132 2.00 13.73 17.32
C THR A 132 2.85 13.88 18.57
N SER A 133 2.69 12.95 19.51
CA SER A 133 3.50 12.79 20.72
C SER A 133 4.12 11.41 20.72
N ILE A 134 5.43 11.32 20.92
CA ILE A 134 6.24 10.10 20.77
C ILE A 134 6.93 9.81 22.10
N ARG A 135 6.57 8.71 22.76
CA ARG A 135 7.24 8.26 23.99
C ARG A 135 8.61 7.66 23.65
N TYR A 136 9.58 7.88 24.50
CA TYR A 136 10.92 7.34 24.36
C TYR A 136 10.95 5.84 24.70
N HIS A 137 11.17 5.01 23.67
CA HIS A 137 11.35 3.57 23.82
C HIS A 137 12.55 3.07 23.02
N ALA A 138 12.60 3.32 21.71
CA ALA A 138 13.77 3.08 20.88
C ALA A 138 14.73 4.27 20.89
N ILE A 139 14.25 5.48 21.24
CA ILE A 139 15.10 6.65 21.45
C ILE A 139 15.83 6.46 22.76
N THR A 140 17.14 6.27 22.69
CA THR A 140 18.07 6.09 23.82
C THR A 140 19.15 7.16 23.75
N THR A 141 20.00 7.27 24.77
CA THR A 141 21.14 8.17 24.78
C THR A 141 22.06 7.94 23.56
N ASP A 142 22.24 6.69 23.13
CA ASP A 142 23.05 6.35 21.95
C ASP A 142 22.43 6.86 20.65
N SER A 143 21.14 7.08 20.61
CA SER A 143 20.47 7.63 19.42
C SER A 143 20.88 9.07 19.11
N PHE A 144 21.40 9.83 20.07
CA PHE A 144 21.85 11.22 19.89
C PHE A 144 23.23 11.32 19.22
N GLN A 145 23.94 10.21 18.97
CA GLN A 145 25.29 10.26 18.38
C GLN A 145 25.32 10.74 16.93
N SER A 146 24.25 10.56 16.17
CA SER A 146 24.12 11.08 14.80
C SER A 146 22.69 11.43 14.45
N LYS A 147 22.51 12.32 13.47
CA LYS A 147 21.20 12.69 12.96
C LYS A 147 20.46 11.48 12.41
N GLU A 148 21.15 10.61 11.67
CA GLU A 148 20.56 9.37 11.11
C GLU A 148 20.05 8.44 12.20
N SER A 149 20.85 8.23 13.25
CA SER A 149 20.45 7.37 14.38
C SER A 149 19.22 7.94 15.08
N LEU A 150 19.20 9.24 15.34
CA LEU A 150 18.11 9.92 16.01
C LEU A 150 16.81 9.88 15.16
N THR A 151 16.87 10.18 13.88
CA THR A 151 15.71 10.17 12.99
C THR A 151 15.14 8.76 12.82
N GLN A 152 15.99 7.74 12.76
CA GLN A 152 15.57 6.33 12.74
C GLN A 152 14.89 5.92 14.05
N ALA A 153 15.44 6.30 15.20
CA ALA A 153 14.86 6.00 16.50
C ALA A 153 13.49 6.71 16.68
N ILE A 154 13.39 7.98 16.29
CA ILE A 154 12.11 8.73 16.30
C ILE A 154 11.08 8.06 15.39
N SER A 155 11.45 7.71 14.14
CA SER A 155 10.56 7.02 13.22
C SER A 155 10.09 5.67 13.76
N LYS A 156 10.99 4.92 14.41
CA LYS A 156 10.68 3.62 15.00
C LYS A 156 9.69 3.74 16.15
N ASP A 157 9.92 4.64 17.11
CA ASP A 157 9.03 4.86 18.25
C ASP A 157 7.66 5.36 17.81
N TRP A 158 7.62 6.33 16.88
CA TRP A 158 6.39 6.83 16.31
C TRP A 158 5.59 5.72 15.62
N TYR A 159 6.25 4.92 14.78
CA TYR A 159 5.61 3.82 14.07
C TYR A 159 5.06 2.77 15.04
N GLN A 160 5.83 2.36 16.05
CA GLN A 160 5.40 1.36 17.02
C GLN A 160 4.15 1.81 17.80
N GLN A 161 4.09 3.07 18.20
CA GLN A 161 2.93 3.63 18.90
C GLN A 161 1.69 3.77 18.02
N ASN A 162 1.88 3.99 16.72
CA ASN A 162 0.81 4.21 15.74
C ASN A 162 0.61 3.03 14.78
N ARG A 163 1.28 1.90 15.01
CA ARG A 163 1.38 0.77 14.09
C ARG A 163 0.06 0.31 13.51
N VAL A 164 -0.98 0.19 14.32
CA VAL A 164 -2.29 -0.30 13.88
C VAL A 164 -2.92 0.68 12.89
N TYR A 165 -2.91 1.98 13.21
CA TYR A 165 -3.49 3.01 12.35
C TYR A 165 -2.72 3.19 11.05
N ILE A 166 -1.38 3.20 11.12
CA ILE A 166 -0.52 3.34 9.96
C ILE A 166 -0.63 2.13 9.05
N SER A 167 -0.56 0.92 9.60
CA SER A 167 -0.71 -0.31 8.82
C SER A 167 -2.08 -0.39 8.13
N LEU A 168 -3.16 -0.03 8.83
CA LEU A 168 -4.50 0.03 8.26
C LEU A 168 -4.57 1.06 7.12
N PHE A 169 -4.03 2.25 7.33
CA PHE A 169 -3.98 3.30 6.31
C PHE A 169 -3.21 2.85 5.06
N LEU A 170 -2.02 2.27 5.24
CA LEU A 170 -1.21 1.76 4.13
C LEU A 170 -1.92 0.65 3.35
N VAL A 171 -2.59 -0.28 4.05
CA VAL A 171 -3.40 -1.33 3.41
C VAL A 171 -4.57 -0.73 2.64
N LEU A 172 -5.26 0.28 3.17
CA LEU A 172 -6.36 0.95 2.46
C LEU A 172 -5.87 1.69 1.20
N VAL A 173 -4.76 2.42 1.30
CA VAL A 173 -4.15 3.10 0.14
C VAL A 173 -3.73 2.09 -0.93
N ALA A 174 -3.05 1.02 -0.53
CA ALA A 174 -2.68 -0.06 -1.43
C ALA A 174 -3.91 -0.71 -2.08
N GLY A 175 -4.95 -1.00 -1.29
CA GLY A 175 -6.21 -1.56 -1.78
C GLY A 175 -6.91 -0.66 -2.79
N PHE A 176 -6.90 0.64 -2.55
CA PHE A 176 -7.42 1.63 -3.50
C PHE A 176 -6.63 1.61 -4.82
N LEU A 177 -5.30 1.61 -4.77
CA LEU A 177 -4.45 1.60 -5.95
C LEU A 177 -4.59 0.29 -6.75
N PHE A 178 -4.59 -0.87 -6.07
CA PHE A 178 -4.86 -2.15 -6.72
C PHE A 178 -6.27 -2.21 -7.31
N GLY A 179 -7.26 -1.77 -6.57
CA GLY A 179 -8.65 -1.71 -7.03
C GLY A 179 -8.81 -0.83 -8.26
N LEU A 180 -8.22 0.36 -8.25
CA LEU A 180 -8.24 1.28 -9.38
C LEU A 180 -7.59 0.65 -10.62
N ASN A 181 -6.36 0.11 -10.49
CA ASN A 181 -5.70 -0.59 -11.58
C ASN A 181 -6.53 -1.76 -12.10
N PHE A 182 -7.06 -2.61 -11.20
CA PHE A 182 -7.88 -3.75 -11.55
C PHE A 182 -9.12 -3.34 -12.36
N PHE A 183 -9.86 -2.34 -11.90
CA PHE A 183 -11.06 -1.89 -12.60
C PHE A 183 -10.74 -1.20 -13.93
N ILE A 184 -9.66 -0.41 -14.02
CA ILE A 184 -9.24 0.18 -15.29
C ILE A 184 -8.94 -0.92 -16.31
N VAL A 185 -8.18 -1.95 -15.91
CA VAL A 185 -7.84 -3.07 -16.79
C VAL A 185 -9.08 -3.90 -17.13
N ALA A 186 -9.88 -4.29 -16.14
CA ALA A 186 -11.03 -5.17 -16.35
C ALA A 186 -12.13 -4.49 -17.17
N LEU A 187 -12.50 -3.25 -16.85
CA LEU A 187 -13.54 -2.51 -17.58
C LEU A 187 -13.05 -2.07 -18.96
N GLY A 188 -11.80 -1.57 -19.04
CA GLY A 188 -11.19 -1.13 -20.29
C GLY A 188 -11.04 -2.27 -21.31
N ALA A 189 -10.46 -3.39 -20.89
CA ALA A 189 -10.33 -4.56 -21.77
C ALA A 189 -11.70 -5.12 -22.19
N SER A 190 -12.68 -5.14 -21.29
CA SER A 190 -14.05 -5.55 -21.58
C SER A 190 -14.73 -4.64 -22.59
N LEU A 191 -14.51 -3.34 -22.48
CA LEU A 191 -15.05 -2.34 -23.39
C LEU A 191 -14.43 -2.48 -24.80
N LEU A 192 -13.11 -2.69 -24.89
CA LEU A 192 -12.42 -2.94 -26.15
C LEU A 192 -12.97 -4.19 -26.84
N LEU A 193 -13.17 -5.30 -26.11
CA LEU A 193 -13.80 -6.50 -26.68
C LEU A 193 -15.25 -6.25 -27.09
N TYR A 194 -16.01 -5.49 -26.33
CA TYR A 194 -17.38 -5.17 -26.68
C TYR A 194 -17.52 -4.36 -27.97
N PHE A 195 -16.59 -3.45 -28.26
CA PHE A 195 -16.57 -2.70 -29.52
C PHE A 195 -16.40 -3.61 -30.75
N THR A 196 -15.77 -4.79 -30.60
CA THR A 196 -15.63 -5.75 -31.69
C THR A 196 -16.93 -6.45 -32.09
N LYS A 197 -18.00 -6.31 -31.29
CA LYS A 197 -19.31 -6.89 -31.58
C LYS A 197 -19.85 -6.52 -32.97
N LYS A 198 -19.65 -5.26 -33.40
CA LYS A 198 -20.14 -4.77 -34.69
C LYS A 198 -19.42 -5.45 -35.87
N SER A 199 -18.17 -5.83 -35.71
CA SER A 199 -17.36 -6.45 -36.77
C SER A 199 -17.62 -7.95 -36.94
N ARG A 200 -18.38 -8.58 -36.04
CA ARG A 200 -18.63 -10.03 -36.01
C ARG A 200 -17.34 -10.88 -36.01
N LEU A 201 -16.23 -10.28 -35.62
CA LEU A 201 -14.93 -10.97 -35.55
C LEU A 201 -14.89 -12.03 -34.45
N PHE A 202 -15.57 -11.75 -33.33
CA PHE A 202 -15.55 -12.56 -32.11
C PHE A 202 -16.97 -12.97 -31.67
N SER A 203 -17.05 -13.99 -30.82
CA SER A 203 -18.34 -14.55 -30.35
C SER A 203 -19.01 -13.77 -29.23
N PHE A 204 -18.49 -12.59 -28.86
CA PHE A 204 -19.08 -11.77 -27.75
C PHE A 204 -20.33 -11.04 -28.22
N LYS A 205 -21.40 -11.10 -27.40
CA LYS A 205 -22.69 -10.45 -27.70
C LYS A 205 -23.03 -9.31 -26.75
N THR A 206 -22.66 -9.43 -25.49
CA THR A 206 -23.00 -8.47 -24.44
C THR A 206 -21.75 -8.00 -23.70
N TYR A 207 -21.81 -6.81 -23.10
CA TYR A 207 -20.72 -6.30 -22.25
C TYR A 207 -20.48 -7.20 -21.04
N LYS A 208 -21.53 -7.78 -20.47
CA LYS A 208 -21.44 -8.74 -19.37
C LYS A 208 -20.60 -9.95 -19.71
N GLU A 209 -20.77 -10.51 -20.93
CA GLU A 209 -19.94 -11.62 -21.41
C GLU A 209 -18.46 -11.23 -21.52
N CYS A 210 -18.19 -10.04 -22.05
CA CYS A 210 -16.83 -9.51 -22.17
C CYS A 210 -16.20 -9.35 -20.78
N TYR A 211 -16.94 -8.73 -19.85
CA TYR A 211 -16.45 -8.53 -18.47
C TYR A 211 -16.19 -9.85 -17.74
N HIS A 212 -17.12 -10.81 -17.85
CA HIS A 212 -16.95 -12.13 -17.26
C HIS A 212 -15.72 -12.87 -17.85
N PHE A 213 -15.55 -12.79 -19.17
CA PHE A 213 -14.38 -13.37 -19.83
C PHE A 213 -13.07 -12.74 -19.34
N ILE A 214 -12.99 -11.41 -19.29
CA ILE A 214 -11.82 -10.69 -18.78
C ILE A 214 -11.55 -11.06 -17.31
N LEU A 215 -12.59 -11.18 -16.49
CA LEU A 215 -12.46 -11.57 -15.10
C LEU A 215 -11.90 -12.99 -14.95
N ASN A 216 -12.33 -13.93 -15.81
CA ASN A 216 -11.74 -15.27 -15.89
C ASN A 216 -10.26 -15.22 -16.28
N CYS A 217 -9.89 -14.30 -17.19
CA CYS A 217 -8.49 -14.14 -17.61
C CYS A 217 -7.61 -13.47 -16.53
N LEU A 218 -8.18 -12.66 -15.65
CA LEU A 218 -7.46 -12.04 -14.53
C LEU A 218 -7.18 -13.02 -13.39
N GLY A 219 -7.98 -14.07 -13.25
CA GLY A 219 -7.87 -15.01 -12.13
C GLY A 219 -6.50 -15.67 -12.01
N LEU A 220 -5.99 -16.26 -13.09
CA LEU A 220 -4.69 -16.93 -13.06
C LEU A 220 -3.51 -15.96 -12.83
N PRO A 221 -3.40 -14.80 -13.52
CA PRO A 221 -2.42 -13.77 -13.20
C PRO A 221 -2.45 -13.34 -11.73
N THR A 222 -3.63 -13.14 -11.15
CA THR A 222 -3.78 -12.77 -9.72
C THR A 222 -3.23 -13.85 -8.78
N LEU A 223 -3.48 -15.13 -9.06
CA LEU A 223 -2.92 -16.22 -8.26
C LEU A 223 -1.39 -16.30 -8.35
N LEU A 224 -0.83 -16.07 -9.53
CA LEU A 224 0.63 -16.07 -9.71
C LEU A 224 1.27 -14.86 -9.00
N THR A 225 0.66 -13.69 -9.08
CA THR A 225 1.16 -12.50 -8.38
C THR A 225 0.98 -12.58 -6.87
N LEU A 226 -0.04 -13.26 -6.37
CA LEU A 226 -0.15 -13.60 -4.94
C LEU A 226 1.09 -14.36 -4.46
N ILE A 227 1.51 -15.40 -5.20
CA ILE A 227 2.69 -16.19 -4.84
C ILE A 227 3.94 -15.32 -4.83
N LEU A 228 4.13 -14.48 -5.88
CA LEU A 228 5.27 -13.55 -5.95
C LEU A 228 5.26 -12.53 -4.80
N GLY A 229 4.09 -12.06 -4.42
CA GLY A 229 3.95 -11.14 -3.28
C GLY A 229 4.31 -11.80 -1.94
N LEU A 230 3.94 -13.06 -1.74
CA LEU A 230 4.35 -13.83 -0.57
C LEU A 230 5.87 -14.10 -0.53
N LEU A 231 6.55 -14.04 -1.68
CA LEU A 231 8.02 -14.07 -1.78
C LEU A 231 8.68 -12.70 -1.54
N GLY A 232 7.92 -11.69 -1.11
CA GLY A 232 8.46 -10.39 -0.70
C GLY A 232 8.58 -9.34 -1.82
N GLN A 233 7.98 -9.57 -2.98
CA GLN A 233 8.00 -8.56 -4.06
C GLN A 233 7.14 -7.35 -3.68
N ASN A 234 7.62 -6.14 -4.05
CA ASN A 234 6.94 -4.90 -3.76
C ASN A 234 5.68 -4.69 -4.63
N MET A 235 4.79 -3.80 -4.17
CA MET A 235 3.51 -3.50 -4.79
C MET A 235 3.61 -3.10 -6.27
N ALA A 236 4.56 -2.24 -6.65
CA ALA A 236 4.71 -1.78 -8.03
C ALA A 236 5.07 -2.94 -8.96
N THR A 237 5.96 -3.83 -8.51
CA THR A 237 6.32 -5.07 -9.23
C THR A 237 5.10 -5.97 -9.38
N LEU A 238 4.30 -6.17 -8.33
CA LEU A 238 3.11 -7.02 -8.38
C LEU A 238 2.09 -6.53 -9.40
N ILE A 239 1.77 -5.22 -9.41
CA ILE A 239 0.85 -4.62 -10.39
C ILE A 239 1.40 -4.81 -11.81
N THR A 240 2.68 -4.54 -12.02
CA THR A 240 3.32 -4.66 -13.34
C THR A 240 3.29 -6.10 -13.85
N VAL A 241 3.70 -7.05 -13.02
CA VAL A 241 3.71 -8.48 -13.38
C VAL A 241 2.29 -9.00 -13.61
N GLN A 242 1.31 -8.60 -12.81
CA GLN A 242 -0.08 -8.98 -13.01
C GLN A 242 -0.59 -8.52 -14.38
N ASN A 243 -0.33 -7.28 -14.76
CA ASN A 243 -0.76 -6.74 -16.05
C ASN A 243 -0.05 -7.42 -17.23
N ILE A 244 1.25 -7.69 -17.12
CA ILE A 244 2.00 -8.43 -18.14
C ILE A 244 1.45 -9.85 -18.30
N LEU A 245 1.28 -10.59 -17.22
CA LEU A 245 0.73 -11.95 -17.24
C LEU A 245 -0.69 -11.97 -17.79
N PHE A 246 -1.52 -10.99 -17.45
CA PHE A 246 -2.87 -10.85 -17.99
C PHE A 246 -2.85 -10.68 -19.52
N VAL A 247 -2.02 -9.77 -20.04
CA VAL A 247 -1.90 -9.54 -21.49
C VAL A 247 -1.38 -10.79 -22.20
N LEU A 248 -0.34 -11.44 -21.67
CA LEU A 248 0.20 -12.68 -22.22
C LEU A 248 -0.85 -13.80 -22.24
N TYR A 249 -1.66 -13.89 -21.18
CA TYR A 249 -2.72 -14.88 -21.10
C TYR A 249 -3.83 -14.61 -22.12
N LEU A 250 -4.26 -13.36 -22.27
CA LEU A 250 -5.21 -12.94 -23.31
C LEU A 250 -4.71 -13.26 -24.73
N VAL A 251 -3.46 -12.91 -25.02
CA VAL A 251 -2.86 -13.18 -26.32
C VAL A 251 -2.79 -14.70 -26.60
N THR A 252 -2.45 -15.49 -25.59
CA THR A 252 -2.40 -16.95 -25.72
C THR A 252 -3.80 -17.56 -25.97
N ILE A 253 -4.82 -17.05 -25.26
CA ILE A 253 -6.21 -17.47 -25.50
C ILE A 253 -6.64 -17.07 -26.91
N PHE A 254 -6.33 -15.84 -27.32
CA PHE A 254 -6.62 -15.39 -28.69
C PHE A 254 -6.00 -16.29 -29.75
N TYR A 255 -4.71 -16.59 -29.62
CA TYR A 255 -4.01 -17.45 -30.55
C TYR A 255 -4.66 -18.85 -30.67
N LYS A 256 -5.13 -19.42 -29.54
CA LYS A 256 -5.73 -20.76 -29.50
C LYS A 256 -7.22 -20.81 -29.86
N THR A 257 -7.96 -19.72 -29.70
CA THR A 257 -9.44 -19.72 -29.87
C THR A 257 -9.94 -18.70 -30.89
N HIS A 258 -9.10 -17.73 -31.29
CA HIS A 258 -9.50 -16.55 -32.05
C HIS A 258 -10.73 -15.84 -31.46
N TYR A 259 -10.95 -16.01 -30.14
CA TYR A 259 -12.14 -15.56 -29.39
C TYR A 259 -13.46 -16.02 -30.00
N ARG A 260 -13.48 -17.22 -30.59
CA ARG A 260 -14.65 -17.84 -31.20
C ARG A 260 -15.03 -19.12 -30.47
N ASP A 261 -16.33 -19.35 -30.37
CA ASP A 261 -16.85 -20.62 -29.88
C ASP A 261 -16.57 -21.73 -30.91
N PRO A 262 -16.38 -23.00 -30.47
CA PRO A 262 -16.14 -24.12 -31.38
C PRO A 262 -17.23 -24.27 -32.46
N ASP A 263 -18.46 -23.94 -32.13
CA ASP A 263 -19.63 -24.05 -33.04
C ASP A 263 -19.97 -22.76 -33.80
N TYR A 264 -19.08 -21.74 -33.72
CA TYR A 264 -19.30 -20.46 -34.39
C TYR A 264 -19.07 -20.62 -35.90
N LYS A 265 -20.15 -20.95 -36.62
CA LYS A 265 -20.19 -20.91 -38.10
C LYS A 265 -20.36 -19.46 -38.55
N LYS A 266 -19.58 -19.06 -39.56
CA LYS A 266 -19.68 -17.74 -40.19
C LYS A 266 -21.04 -17.51 -40.83
#